data_18b328f02312f711fb5941d8845deb30
#
_entry.id   18b328f02312f711fb5941d8845deb30
#
_cell.length_a   1.000
_cell.length_b   1.000
_cell.length_c   1.000
_cell.angle_alpha   90.00
_cell.angle_beta   90.00
_cell.angle_gamma   90.00
#
_symmetry.space_group_name_H-M   'P 1'
#
loop_
_entity.id
_entity.type
_entity.pdbx_description
1 polymer ?
#
loop_
_entity_poly.entity_id
_entity_poly.type
_entity_poly.pdbx_seq_one_letter_code
_entity_poly.pdbx_strand_id
1 'polypeptide(L)'
;MATRTEAAGSPTKARIVLLALAAGQFLMALDSSVMNVSIATVAEDVGTTVTGVQGAITAYTLVMAMFMIPGGKVGALIGRKRAFMIGCIIYGFGSLTTALAPNLPVLLLGWSFLEGVGAALILPAIVALVASNFPAERRAAAYGLVAAAGAVAIAVGPLVGGVATTYFSWRWVFVGEVVMVLGILLLAGRIADAPVGERPRIDLVGALLSALGLGVFVYGVLRSDEWGWFQPKPDAPSWLGVSLVVWLMLAGLLLIWLFLRWEARMVRRRREPLVDPAMLRNRQLTGGLTMFFFQYLVQMGVFFVVPLYLSVALGLSALKTGARILPLSVTLLAAAVLIPRLLPDVSPRRVVRLGVLALFAGAVVLMAALDADAGAEIVTLPLLLIGLGMGALASQLGAVTVSAVPEAQSAEVGGVQNAVTNLGASIGTALAGSILIATMTTSFLTTVEENPDVPSKVKTQATVELESGVPFLSDAQLKSALDEAGTSKKVTEAALDANEKARIDGLRAALAILAFTALLSLFFTTRIPDTQPSSAKP
;
A
#
# COMPACT_ATOMS: atom_id res chain seq x y z
N MET A 1 -11.07 -24.89 -38.99
CA MET A 1 -10.42 -25.48 -37.79
C MET A 1 -8.90 -25.39 -37.93
N ALA A 2 -8.34 -24.23 -38.05
CA ALA A 2 -6.90 -23.95 -38.03
C ALA A 2 -6.76 -22.44 -37.95
N THR A 3 -6.50 -21.81 -36.79
CA THR A 3 -5.95 -20.47 -36.59
C THR A 3 -5.95 -20.05 -35.11
N ARG A 4 -5.88 -20.99 -34.15
CA ARG A 4 -5.75 -20.65 -32.70
C ARG A 4 -4.35 -20.89 -32.11
N THR A 5 -3.35 -21.24 -32.93
CA THR A 5 -2.02 -21.67 -32.44
C THR A 5 -0.92 -20.59 -32.54
N GLU A 6 -1.21 -19.38 -32.99
CA GLU A 6 -0.19 -18.32 -33.15
C GLU A 6 -0.10 -17.29 -32.00
N ALA A 7 -0.90 -17.42 -30.95
CA ALA A 7 -0.89 -16.47 -29.82
C ALA A 7 0.18 -16.77 -28.74
N ALA A 8 0.93 -17.86 -28.85
CA ALA A 8 2.09 -18.12 -27.99
C ALA A 8 3.31 -17.39 -28.56
N GLY A 9 3.42 -16.09 -28.30
CA GLY A 9 4.60 -15.30 -28.66
C GLY A 9 5.88 -15.97 -28.14
N SER A 10 7.00 -15.80 -28.85
CA SER A 10 8.31 -16.38 -28.49
C SER A 10 8.60 -16.14 -27.00
N PRO A 11 9.31 -17.06 -26.29
CA PRO A 11 9.67 -16.91 -24.88
C PRO A 11 10.32 -15.56 -24.56
N THR A 12 11.05 -14.99 -25.51
CA THR A 12 11.66 -13.67 -25.42
C THR A 12 10.62 -12.55 -25.37
N LYS A 13 9.56 -12.62 -26.17
CA LYS A 13 8.47 -11.62 -26.17
C LYS A 13 7.72 -11.63 -24.84
N ALA A 14 7.39 -12.80 -24.30
CA ALA A 14 6.74 -12.93 -23.00
C ALA A 14 7.58 -12.35 -21.85
N ARG A 15 8.91 -12.56 -21.89
CA ARG A 15 9.83 -11.98 -20.90
C ARG A 15 9.88 -10.45 -20.97
N ILE A 16 9.91 -9.87 -22.18
CA ILE A 16 9.93 -8.41 -22.37
C ILE A 16 8.63 -7.79 -21.86
N VAL A 17 7.46 -8.39 -22.16
CA VAL A 17 6.17 -7.94 -21.66
C VAL A 17 6.16 -7.96 -20.13
N LEU A 18 6.59 -9.08 -19.54
CA LEU A 18 6.62 -9.22 -18.07
C LEU A 18 7.57 -8.19 -17.43
N LEU A 19 8.72 -7.95 -18.04
CA LEU A 19 9.66 -6.92 -17.56
C LEU A 19 9.04 -5.52 -17.60
N ALA A 20 8.34 -5.16 -18.69
CA ALA A 20 7.68 -3.85 -18.79
C ALA A 20 6.59 -3.67 -17.73
N LEU A 21 5.76 -4.70 -17.48
CA LEU A 21 4.71 -4.65 -16.48
C LEU A 21 5.27 -4.64 -15.04
N ALA A 22 6.30 -5.45 -14.78
CA ALA A 22 6.98 -5.47 -13.48
C ALA A 22 7.72 -4.15 -13.21
N ALA A 23 8.34 -3.54 -14.23
CA ALA A 23 8.98 -2.22 -14.12
C ALA A 23 7.93 -1.12 -13.83
N GLY A 24 6.74 -1.19 -14.43
CA GLY A 24 5.64 -0.27 -14.11
C GLY A 24 5.19 -0.40 -12.65
N GLN A 25 5.05 -1.62 -12.15
CA GLN A 25 4.70 -1.86 -10.73
C GLN A 25 5.82 -1.41 -9.78
N PHE A 26 7.08 -1.67 -10.14
CA PHE A 26 8.25 -1.22 -9.40
C PHE A 26 8.28 0.30 -9.28
N LEU A 27 8.09 1.01 -10.41
CA LEU A 27 8.08 2.47 -10.47
C LEU A 27 7.07 3.08 -9.49
N MET A 28 5.80 2.60 -9.52
CA MET A 28 4.73 3.11 -8.64
C MET A 28 5.03 2.90 -7.15
N ALA A 29 5.64 1.77 -6.81
CA ALA A 29 5.94 1.44 -5.43
C ALA A 29 7.22 2.14 -4.92
N LEU A 30 8.19 2.37 -5.80
CA LEU A 30 9.43 3.08 -5.50
C LEU A 30 9.15 4.54 -5.13
N ASP A 31 8.37 5.22 -5.94
CA ASP A 31 7.96 6.61 -5.77
C ASP A 31 7.42 6.89 -4.36
N SER A 32 6.39 6.17 -3.96
CA SER A 32 5.79 6.33 -2.62
C SER A 32 6.79 6.05 -1.48
N SER A 33 7.72 5.13 -1.69
CA SER A 33 8.69 4.73 -0.67
C SER A 33 9.83 5.74 -0.50
N VAL A 34 10.30 6.32 -1.60
CA VAL A 34 11.39 7.31 -1.62
C VAL A 34 10.95 8.61 -0.94
N MET A 35 9.75 9.09 -1.25
CA MET A 35 9.27 10.36 -0.72
C MET A 35 9.20 10.38 0.81
N ASN A 36 8.82 9.26 1.43
CA ASN A 36 8.76 9.15 2.89
C ASN A 36 10.10 9.43 3.60
N VAL A 37 11.22 9.10 2.97
CA VAL A 37 12.57 9.32 3.53
C VAL A 37 13.04 10.76 3.30
N SER A 38 12.55 11.41 2.25
CA SER A 38 13.02 12.72 1.79
C SER A 38 12.18 13.89 2.31
N ILE A 39 11.12 13.64 3.10
CA ILE A 39 10.10 14.63 3.50
C ILE A 39 10.73 15.94 4.02
N ALA A 40 11.69 15.86 4.94
CA ALA A 40 12.28 17.04 5.57
C ALA A 40 13.07 17.88 4.55
N THR A 41 13.89 17.24 3.72
CA THR A 41 14.69 17.94 2.69
C THR A 41 13.80 18.53 1.59
N VAL A 42 12.74 17.79 1.19
CA VAL A 42 11.75 18.31 0.23
C VAL A 42 11.04 19.52 0.79
N ALA A 43 10.63 19.50 2.06
CA ALA A 43 9.96 20.63 2.71
C ALA A 43 10.82 21.89 2.71
N GLU A 44 12.10 21.75 3.04
CA GLU A 44 13.06 22.84 3.01
C GLU A 44 13.27 23.39 1.59
N ASP A 45 13.52 22.51 0.61
CA ASP A 45 13.83 22.86 -0.77
C ASP A 45 12.67 23.55 -1.52
N VAL A 46 11.42 23.18 -1.22
CA VAL A 46 10.23 23.79 -1.86
C VAL A 46 9.59 24.90 -1.02
N GLY A 47 10.22 25.27 0.10
CA GLY A 47 9.79 26.38 0.97
C GLY A 47 8.45 26.09 1.66
N THR A 48 8.26 24.87 2.17
CA THR A 48 7.03 24.46 2.87
C THR A 48 7.34 23.77 4.20
N THR A 49 6.31 23.34 4.91
CA THR A 49 6.44 22.56 6.15
C THR A 49 6.45 21.04 5.86
N VAL A 50 6.94 20.25 6.81
CA VAL A 50 6.83 18.78 6.78
C VAL A 50 5.36 18.37 6.59
N THR A 51 4.42 19.04 7.27
CA THR A 51 2.97 18.80 7.12
C THR A 51 2.49 19.10 5.70
N GLY A 52 3.05 20.11 5.01
CA GLY A 52 2.75 20.40 3.61
C GLY A 52 3.12 19.25 2.68
N VAL A 53 4.31 18.65 2.86
CA VAL A 53 4.74 17.47 2.09
C VAL A 53 3.92 16.23 2.45
N GLN A 54 3.58 16.03 3.72
CA GLN A 54 2.65 14.97 4.13
C GLN A 54 1.27 15.14 3.48
N GLY A 55 0.80 16.39 3.35
CA GLY A 55 -0.40 16.72 2.58
C GLY A 55 -0.31 16.29 1.11
N ALA A 56 0.88 16.42 0.50
CA ALA A 56 1.11 15.96 -0.88
C ALA A 56 1.08 14.42 -0.98
N ILE A 57 1.65 13.68 -0.01
CA ILE A 57 1.54 12.20 0.08
C ILE A 57 0.07 11.78 0.18
N THR A 58 -0.68 12.43 1.05
CA THR A 58 -2.11 12.20 1.23
C THR A 58 -2.89 12.46 -0.07
N ALA A 59 -2.60 13.57 -0.74
CA ALA A 59 -3.24 13.94 -2.01
C ALA A 59 -2.93 12.92 -3.13
N TYR A 60 -1.69 12.43 -3.24
CA TYR A 60 -1.32 11.37 -4.18
C TYR A 60 -2.15 10.10 -3.98
N THR A 61 -2.19 9.60 -2.74
CA THR A 61 -2.97 8.41 -2.38
C THR A 61 -4.46 8.60 -2.68
N LEU A 62 -4.98 9.80 -2.39
CA LEU A 62 -6.37 10.17 -2.63
C LEU A 62 -6.70 10.18 -4.13
N VAL A 63 -5.87 10.82 -4.96
CA VAL A 63 -6.04 10.85 -6.42
C VAL A 63 -6.01 9.44 -6.99
N MET A 64 -5.06 8.60 -6.57
CA MET A 64 -5.04 7.20 -6.97
C MET A 64 -6.35 6.49 -6.62
N ALA A 65 -6.80 6.57 -5.36
CA ALA A 65 -8.02 5.91 -4.92
C ALA A 65 -9.25 6.36 -5.72
N MET A 66 -9.39 7.66 -5.98
CA MET A 66 -10.49 8.24 -6.74
C MET A 66 -10.55 7.73 -8.19
N PHE A 67 -9.40 7.63 -8.86
CA PHE A 67 -9.35 7.34 -10.29
C PHE A 67 -9.08 5.88 -10.65
N MET A 68 -8.85 4.97 -9.68
CA MET A 68 -8.57 3.55 -9.94
C MET A 68 -9.68 2.83 -10.71
N ILE A 69 -10.94 2.99 -10.32
CA ILE A 69 -12.08 2.36 -10.99
C ILE A 69 -12.35 3.02 -12.35
N PRO A 70 -12.46 4.35 -12.46
CA PRO A 70 -12.55 5.01 -13.75
C PRO A 70 -11.40 4.68 -14.70
N GLY A 71 -10.15 4.62 -14.19
CA GLY A 71 -8.96 4.28 -14.97
C GLY A 71 -9.02 2.86 -15.55
N GLY A 72 -9.51 1.89 -14.79
CA GLY A 72 -9.77 0.53 -15.27
C GLY A 72 -10.75 0.51 -16.46
N LYS A 73 -11.82 1.31 -16.40
CA LYS A 73 -12.80 1.43 -17.50
C LYS A 73 -12.21 2.12 -18.72
N VAL A 74 -11.39 3.15 -18.53
CA VAL A 74 -10.66 3.78 -19.64
C VAL A 74 -9.83 2.75 -20.39
N GLY A 75 -9.15 1.83 -19.67
CA GLY A 75 -8.41 0.72 -20.28
C GLY A 75 -9.29 -0.23 -21.13
N ALA A 76 -10.51 -0.47 -20.71
CA ALA A 76 -11.47 -1.25 -21.50
C ALA A 76 -11.93 -0.52 -22.77
N LEU A 77 -12.03 0.82 -22.73
CA LEU A 77 -12.52 1.68 -23.82
C LEU A 77 -11.51 1.91 -24.94
N ILE A 78 -10.28 2.30 -24.56
CA ILE A 78 -9.25 2.73 -25.53
C ILE A 78 -8.24 1.65 -25.87
N GLY A 79 -8.31 0.50 -25.17
CA GLY A 79 -7.33 -0.58 -25.21
C GLY A 79 -6.39 -0.54 -24.00
N ARG A 80 -6.11 -1.72 -23.47
CA ARG A 80 -5.33 -1.88 -22.22
C ARG A 80 -3.89 -1.40 -22.38
N LYS A 81 -3.27 -1.73 -23.51
CA LYS A 81 -1.92 -1.26 -23.87
C LYS A 81 -1.88 0.26 -24.02
N ARG A 82 -2.86 0.85 -24.72
CA ARG A 82 -2.92 2.30 -24.90
C ARG A 82 -3.10 3.01 -23.56
N ALA A 83 -4.01 2.54 -22.71
CA ALA A 83 -4.20 3.08 -21.37
C ALA A 83 -2.91 3.01 -20.53
N PHE A 84 -2.21 1.88 -20.56
CA PHE A 84 -0.90 1.71 -19.92
C PHE A 84 0.12 2.73 -20.42
N MET A 85 0.26 2.88 -21.73
CA MET A 85 1.22 3.83 -22.34
C MET A 85 0.85 5.30 -22.02
N ILE A 86 -0.42 5.66 -22.12
CA ILE A 86 -0.90 7.00 -21.76
C ILE A 86 -0.66 7.27 -20.27
N GLY A 87 -0.95 6.30 -19.41
CA GLY A 87 -0.66 6.38 -17.99
C GLY A 87 0.83 6.61 -17.72
N CYS A 88 1.72 5.86 -18.39
CA CYS A 88 3.17 6.06 -18.29
C CYS A 88 3.61 7.45 -18.78
N ILE A 89 3.02 7.96 -19.86
CA ILE A 89 3.33 9.30 -20.38
C ILE A 89 2.90 10.37 -19.37
N ILE A 90 1.66 10.31 -18.85
CA ILE A 90 1.16 11.25 -17.83
C ILE A 90 2.04 11.19 -16.59
N TYR A 91 2.37 9.99 -16.12
CA TYR A 91 3.25 9.75 -14.98
C TYR A 91 4.64 10.37 -15.20
N GLY A 92 5.27 10.12 -16.35
CA GLY A 92 6.57 10.68 -16.68
C GLY A 92 6.57 12.21 -16.75
N PHE A 93 5.49 12.82 -17.26
CA PHE A 93 5.32 14.28 -17.17
C PHE A 93 5.13 14.75 -15.73
N GLY A 94 4.42 13.99 -14.90
CA GLY A 94 4.32 14.22 -13.47
C GLY A 94 5.67 14.22 -12.79
N SER A 95 6.46 13.15 -12.96
CA SER A 95 7.81 13.01 -12.40
C SER A 95 8.75 14.13 -12.89
N LEU A 96 8.66 14.51 -14.18
CA LEU A 96 9.43 15.65 -14.68
C LEU A 96 9.03 16.97 -14.02
N THR A 97 7.72 17.20 -13.86
CA THR A 97 7.19 18.39 -13.16
C THR A 97 7.62 18.40 -11.70
N THR A 98 7.60 17.25 -11.04
CA THR A 98 8.05 17.06 -9.66
C THR A 98 9.55 17.32 -9.51
N ALA A 99 10.36 16.80 -10.43
CA ALA A 99 11.81 17.04 -10.45
C ALA A 99 12.15 18.53 -10.59
N LEU A 100 11.32 19.28 -11.28
CA LEU A 100 11.50 20.71 -11.51
C LEU A 100 10.73 21.62 -10.53
N ALA A 101 10.01 21.04 -9.55
CA ALA A 101 9.13 21.78 -8.65
C ALA A 101 9.89 22.81 -7.80
N PRO A 102 9.59 24.13 -7.93
CA PRO A 102 10.17 25.18 -7.13
C PRO A 102 9.37 25.46 -5.85
N ASN A 103 8.16 24.94 -5.73
CA ASN A 103 7.24 25.20 -4.61
C ASN A 103 6.21 24.07 -4.46
N LEU A 104 5.48 24.08 -3.34
CA LEU A 104 4.47 23.08 -3.02
C LEU A 104 3.34 22.95 -4.07
N PRO A 105 2.76 24.02 -4.62
CA PRO A 105 1.72 23.89 -5.68
C PRO A 105 2.19 23.12 -6.90
N VAL A 106 3.41 23.33 -7.37
CA VAL A 106 3.97 22.60 -8.53
C VAL A 106 4.28 21.16 -8.15
N LEU A 107 4.76 20.90 -6.92
CA LEU A 107 4.94 19.56 -6.37
C LEU A 107 3.59 18.79 -6.34
N LEU A 108 2.52 19.41 -5.84
CA LEU A 108 1.18 18.84 -5.82
C LEU A 108 0.65 18.52 -7.23
N LEU A 109 0.87 19.43 -8.19
CA LEU A 109 0.47 19.22 -9.58
C LEU A 109 1.23 18.05 -10.21
N GLY A 110 2.55 18.01 -10.07
CA GLY A 110 3.40 16.97 -10.66
C GLY A 110 3.17 15.64 -9.98
N TRP A 111 3.52 15.56 -8.71
CA TRP A 111 3.53 14.33 -7.96
C TRP A 111 2.12 13.85 -7.59
N SER A 112 1.36 14.65 -6.85
CA SER A 112 0.09 14.17 -6.32
C SER A 112 -0.96 13.99 -7.41
N PHE A 113 -1.07 14.92 -8.35
CA PHE A 113 -2.13 14.86 -9.34
C PHE A 113 -1.73 14.09 -10.60
N LEU A 114 -0.68 14.52 -11.33
CA LEU A 114 -0.31 13.87 -12.60
C LEU A 114 0.16 12.44 -12.40
N GLU A 115 1.05 12.20 -11.46
CA GLU A 115 1.52 10.83 -11.18
C GLU A 115 0.39 9.97 -10.60
N GLY A 116 -0.45 10.52 -9.71
CA GLY A 116 -1.63 9.81 -9.19
C GLY A 116 -2.60 9.39 -10.28
N VAL A 117 -2.91 10.25 -11.25
CA VAL A 117 -3.75 9.93 -12.42
C VAL A 117 -3.05 8.91 -13.33
N GLY A 118 -1.75 9.09 -13.57
CA GLY A 118 -0.93 8.13 -14.32
C GLY A 118 -0.97 6.73 -13.71
N ALA A 119 -0.74 6.64 -12.40
CA ALA A 119 -0.80 5.40 -11.63
C ALA A 119 -2.18 4.73 -11.71
N ALA A 120 -3.26 5.51 -11.63
CA ALA A 120 -4.63 5.02 -11.74
C ALA A 120 -4.95 4.43 -13.13
N LEU A 121 -4.22 4.78 -14.18
CA LEU A 121 -4.30 4.15 -15.50
C LEU A 121 -3.36 2.94 -15.62
N ILE A 122 -2.15 3.03 -15.06
CA ILE A 122 -1.11 2.00 -15.17
C ILE A 122 -1.51 0.73 -14.41
N LEU A 123 -1.89 0.86 -13.13
CA LEU A 123 -2.10 -0.30 -12.25
C LEU A 123 -3.24 -1.22 -12.71
N PRO A 124 -4.45 -0.74 -13.07
CA PRO A 124 -5.49 -1.60 -13.62
C PRO A 124 -5.10 -2.21 -14.96
N ALA A 125 -4.37 -1.46 -15.80
CA ALA A 125 -3.88 -1.95 -17.08
C ALA A 125 -2.88 -3.09 -16.91
N ILE A 126 -1.97 -3.04 -15.91
CA ILE A 126 -1.03 -4.13 -15.61
C ILE A 126 -1.80 -5.44 -15.36
N VAL A 127 -2.84 -5.40 -14.51
CA VAL A 127 -3.66 -6.58 -14.20
C VAL A 127 -4.27 -7.16 -15.47
N ALA A 128 -4.86 -6.31 -16.30
CA ALA A 128 -5.52 -6.72 -17.53
C ALA A 128 -4.53 -7.21 -18.61
N LEU A 129 -3.33 -6.61 -18.68
CA LEU A 129 -2.28 -6.99 -19.64
C LEU A 129 -1.61 -8.31 -19.27
N VAL A 130 -1.45 -8.62 -17.99
CA VAL A 130 -1.05 -9.98 -17.56
C VAL A 130 -2.09 -10.99 -18.02
N ALA A 131 -3.39 -10.74 -17.81
CA ALA A 131 -4.45 -11.64 -18.22
C ALA A 131 -4.47 -11.91 -19.73
N SER A 132 -4.19 -10.89 -20.56
CA SER A 132 -4.25 -11.01 -22.04
C SER A 132 -2.96 -11.51 -22.69
N ASN A 133 -1.80 -11.35 -22.06
CA ASN A 133 -0.51 -11.71 -22.63
C ASN A 133 0.05 -13.05 -22.13
N PHE A 134 -0.55 -13.62 -21.05
CA PHE A 134 -0.09 -14.88 -20.46
C PHE A 134 -1.22 -15.93 -20.45
N PRO A 135 -0.93 -17.20 -20.82
CA PRO A 135 -1.89 -18.29 -20.70
C PRO A 135 -2.19 -18.56 -19.23
N ALA A 136 -3.35 -19.16 -18.96
CA ALA A 136 -3.89 -19.35 -17.61
C ALA A 136 -2.88 -20.00 -16.64
N GLU A 137 -2.12 -20.99 -17.12
CA GLU A 137 -1.12 -21.77 -16.36
C GLU A 137 0.07 -20.89 -15.90
N ARG A 138 0.34 -19.79 -16.58
CA ARG A 138 1.48 -18.87 -16.29
C ARG A 138 1.06 -17.58 -15.62
N ARG A 139 -0.24 -17.29 -15.53
CA ARG A 139 -0.77 -16.04 -14.93
C ARG A 139 -0.37 -15.89 -13.47
N ALA A 140 -0.46 -16.97 -12.68
CA ALA A 140 -0.06 -16.95 -11.27
C ALA A 140 1.39 -16.50 -11.08
N ALA A 141 2.32 -17.08 -11.85
CA ALA A 141 3.74 -16.69 -11.81
C ALA A 141 3.96 -15.24 -12.30
N ALA A 142 3.21 -14.81 -13.33
CA ALA A 142 3.33 -13.44 -13.85
C ALA A 142 2.81 -12.40 -12.83
N TYR A 143 1.65 -12.62 -12.22
CA TYR A 143 1.13 -11.74 -11.15
C TYR A 143 2.06 -11.73 -9.94
N GLY A 144 2.59 -12.91 -9.56
CA GLY A 144 3.54 -13.02 -8.46
C GLY A 144 4.82 -12.20 -8.71
N LEU A 145 5.37 -12.24 -9.93
CA LEU A 145 6.56 -11.46 -10.27
C LEU A 145 6.28 -9.95 -10.28
N VAL A 146 5.13 -9.53 -10.80
CA VAL A 146 4.70 -8.12 -10.76
C VAL A 146 4.56 -7.63 -9.32
N ALA A 147 3.88 -8.40 -8.47
CA ALA A 147 3.74 -8.06 -7.05
C ALA A 147 5.08 -8.01 -6.31
N ALA A 148 5.97 -8.96 -6.61
CA ALA A 148 7.32 -9.00 -6.03
C ALA A 148 8.17 -7.78 -6.45
N ALA A 149 8.04 -7.31 -7.69
CA ALA A 149 8.71 -6.09 -8.15
C ALA A 149 8.28 -4.86 -7.31
N GLY A 150 6.97 -4.75 -6.99
CA GLY A 150 6.48 -3.71 -6.09
C GLY A 150 7.04 -3.82 -4.68
N ALA A 151 7.11 -5.02 -4.11
CA ALA A 151 7.67 -5.22 -2.78
C ALA A 151 9.18 -4.93 -2.70
N VAL A 152 9.93 -5.32 -3.74
CA VAL A 152 11.35 -4.95 -3.86
C VAL A 152 11.52 -3.44 -3.93
N ALA A 153 10.66 -2.74 -4.68
CA ALA A 153 10.69 -1.28 -4.77
C ALA A 153 10.47 -0.61 -3.41
N ILE A 154 9.50 -1.08 -2.63
CA ILE A 154 9.26 -0.56 -1.27
C ILE A 154 10.48 -0.77 -0.36
N ALA A 155 11.14 -1.93 -0.45
CA ALA A 155 12.32 -2.21 0.37
C ALA A 155 13.56 -1.41 -0.06
N VAL A 156 13.74 -1.20 -1.37
CA VAL A 156 14.89 -0.47 -1.94
C VAL A 156 14.67 1.06 -1.89
N GLY A 157 13.41 1.50 -1.85
CA GLY A 157 13.03 2.91 -1.87
C GLY A 157 13.76 3.79 -0.84
N PRO A 158 13.74 3.44 0.46
CA PRO A 158 14.46 4.19 1.48
C PRO A 158 15.97 4.29 1.21
N LEU A 159 16.54 3.24 0.61
CA LEU A 159 17.94 3.19 0.22
C LEU A 159 18.24 4.17 -0.91
N VAL A 160 17.46 4.09 -2.00
CA VAL A 160 17.60 4.96 -3.17
C VAL A 160 17.31 6.42 -2.79
N GLY A 161 16.22 6.65 -2.06
CA GLY A 161 15.85 7.98 -1.56
C GLY A 161 16.88 8.56 -0.60
N GLY A 162 17.38 7.76 0.34
CA GLY A 162 18.41 8.18 1.29
C GLY A 162 19.73 8.53 0.61
N VAL A 163 20.21 7.72 -0.33
CA VAL A 163 21.42 8.00 -1.12
C VAL A 163 21.23 9.24 -1.98
N ALA A 164 20.12 9.33 -2.72
CA ALA A 164 19.84 10.47 -3.59
C ALA A 164 19.76 11.77 -2.78
N THR A 165 19.03 11.78 -1.67
CA THR A 165 18.83 12.96 -0.83
C THR A 165 20.11 13.39 -0.10
N THR A 166 20.94 12.42 0.34
CA THR A 166 22.14 12.70 1.13
C THR A 166 23.31 13.18 0.27
N TYR A 167 23.52 12.57 -0.89
CA TYR A 167 24.72 12.79 -1.71
C TYR A 167 24.47 13.64 -2.96
N PHE A 168 23.21 13.81 -3.38
CA PHE A 168 22.84 14.53 -4.60
C PHE A 168 21.68 15.49 -4.35
N SER A 169 20.47 15.14 -4.79
CA SER A 169 19.21 15.82 -4.56
C SER A 169 18.07 14.80 -4.71
N TRP A 170 17.03 14.94 -3.90
CA TRP A 170 15.79 14.16 -4.02
C TRP A 170 15.19 14.22 -5.44
N ARG A 171 15.40 15.33 -6.16
CA ARG A 171 14.93 15.54 -7.54
C ARG A 171 15.45 14.49 -8.52
N TRP A 172 16.66 13.94 -8.28
CA TRP A 172 17.25 12.92 -9.13
C TRP A 172 16.49 11.61 -9.14
N VAL A 173 15.72 11.32 -8.10
CA VAL A 173 14.84 10.15 -8.09
C VAL A 173 13.78 10.30 -9.16
N PHE A 174 13.11 11.45 -9.23
CA PHE A 174 12.09 11.73 -10.25
C PHE A 174 12.68 11.79 -11.67
N VAL A 175 13.89 12.30 -11.83
CA VAL A 175 14.61 12.19 -13.11
C VAL A 175 14.85 10.72 -13.49
N GLY A 176 15.25 9.88 -12.52
CA GLY A 176 15.39 8.44 -12.71
C GLY A 176 14.07 7.76 -13.11
N GLU A 177 12.95 8.19 -12.54
CA GLU A 177 11.62 7.71 -12.90
C GLU A 177 11.25 8.07 -14.35
N VAL A 178 11.56 9.29 -14.81
CA VAL A 178 11.39 9.66 -16.23
C VAL A 178 12.18 8.71 -17.13
N VAL A 179 13.43 8.41 -16.78
CA VAL A 179 14.26 7.46 -17.55
C VAL A 179 13.64 6.06 -17.53
N MET A 180 13.13 5.61 -16.39
CA MET A 180 12.42 4.33 -16.29
C MET A 180 11.15 4.32 -17.15
N VAL A 181 10.34 5.38 -17.13
CA VAL A 181 9.16 5.53 -17.99
C VAL A 181 9.53 5.42 -19.47
N LEU A 182 10.58 6.10 -19.92
CA LEU A 182 11.07 5.98 -21.30
C LEU A 182 11.46 4.52 -21.64
N GLY A 183 12.16 3.86 -20.73
CA GLY A 183 12.49 2.43 -20.87
C GLY A 183 11.25 1.53 -20.96
N ILE A 184 10.25 1.76 -20.10
CA ILE A 184 8.97 1.03 -20.09
C ILE A 184 8.23 1.25 -21.43
N LEU A 185 8.16 2.49 -21.94
CA LEU A 185 7.50 2.82 -23.20
C LEU A 185 8.16 2.14 -24.40
N LEU A 186 9.50 2.06 -24.43
CA LEU A 186 10.24 1.33 -25.46
C LEU A 186 9.90 -0.17 -25.43
N LEU A 187 9.81 -0.77 -24.24
CA LEU A 187 9.44 -2.18 -24.08
C LEU A 187 7.96 -2.43 -24.38
N ALA A 188 7.08 -1.46 -24.07
CA ALA A 188 5.64 -1.55 -24.26
C ALA A 188 5.22 -1.77 -25.73
N GLY A 189 6.09 -1.43 -26.69
CA GLY A 189 5.89 -1.76 -28.11
C GLY A 189 5.64 -3.25 -28.36
N ARG A 190 6.19 -4.14 -27.52
CA ARG A 190 6.08 -5.61 -27.61
C ARG A 190 4.81 -6.18 -26.96
N ILE A 191 4.07 -5.39 -26.17
CA ILE A 191 2.83 -5.80 -25.52
C ILE A 191 1.76 -6.01 -26.59
N ALA A 192 1.06 -7.17 -26.54
CA ALA A 192 -0.13 -7.40 -27.35
C ALA A 192 -1.35 -6.78 -26.66
N ASP A 193 -2.15 -6.05 -27.42
CA ASP A 193 -3.44 -5.54 -26.92
C ASP A 193 -4.56 -6.53 -27.29
N ALA A 194 -5.54 -6.68 -26.42
CA ALA A 194 -6.75 -7.41 -26.77
C ALA A 194 -7.59 -6.56 -27.73
N PRO A 195 -8.33 -7.18 -28.68
CA PRO A 195 -9.25 -6.44 -29.53
C PRO A 195 -10.23 -5.63 -28.67
N VAL A 196 -10.31 -4.35 -28.95
CA VAL A 196 -11.31 -3.48 -28.32
C VAL A 196 -12.65 -3.88 -28.95
N GLY A 197 -13.61 -4.36 -28.13
CA GLY A 197 -14.97 -4.63 -28.56
C GLY A 197 -15.72 -3.37 -29.01
N GLU A 198 -17.04 -3.45 -29.14
CA GLU A 198 -17.86 -2.26 -29.39
C GLU A 198 -17.54 -1.20 -28.35
N ARG A 199 -17.31 0.04 -28.81
CA ARG A 199 -16.82 1.14 -27.95
C ARG A 199 -17.85 1.46 -26.85
N PRO A 200 -17.63 1.04 -25.61
CA PRO A 200 -18.53 1.37 -24.52
C PRO A 200 -18.54 2.89 -24.26
N ARG A 201 -19.63 3.39 -23.71
CA ARG A 201 -19.72 4.80 -23.28
C ARG A 201 -19.26 4.93 -21.84
N ILE A 202 -18.53 5.99 -21.52
CA ILE A 202 -18.14 6.27 -20.12
C ILE A 202 -19.39 6.68 -19.34
N ASP A 203 -19.66 6.00 -18.24
CA ASP A 203 -20.63 6.44 -17.25
C ASP A 203 -20.00 7.50 -16.33
N LEU A 204 -20.20 8.76 -16.65
CA LEU A 204 -19.66 9.89 -15.87
C LEU A 204 -20.25 9.96 -14.47
N VAL A 205 -21.52 9.56 -14.28
CA VAL A 205 -22.17 9.57 -12.95
C VAL A 205 -21.58 8.47 -12.08
N GLY A 206 -21.43 7.26 -12.62
CA GLY A 206 -20.75 6.17 -11.94
C GLY A 206 -19.31 6.51 -11.60
N ALA A 207 -18.57 7.11 -12.55
CA ALA A 207 -17.20 7.56 -12.32
C ALA A 207 -17.10 8.60 -11.18
N LEU A 208 -18.02 9.58 -11.15
CA LEU A 208 -18.06 10.59 -10.08
C LEU A 208 -18.41 9.97 -8.73
N LEU A 209 -19.43 9.10 -8.68
CA LEU A 209 -19.84 8.44 -7.44
C LEU A 209 -18.74 7.52 -6.88
N SER A 210 -18.07 6.75 -7.74
CA SER A 210 -16.96 5.89 -7.31
C SER A 210 -15.78 6.72 -6.84
N ALA A 211 -15.41 7.77 -7.57
CA ALA A 211 -14.30 8.65 -7.22
C ALA A 211 -14.55 9.37 -5.88
N LEU A 212 -15.71 10.01 -5.73
CA LEU A 212 -16.06 10.69 -4.48
C LEU A 212 -16.22 9.71 -3.32
N GLY A 213 -16.85 8.54 -3.55
CA GLY A 213 -17.04 7.53 -2.51
C GLY A 213 -15.73 7.00 -1.96
N LEU A 214 -14.81 6.58 -2.84
CA LEU A 214 -13.48 6.14 -2.46
C LEU A 214 -12.65 7.29 -1.88
N GLY A 215 -12.70 8.46 -2.50
CA GLY A 215 -11.96 9.63 -2.05
C GLY A 215 -12.34 10.07 -0.64
N VAL A 216 -13.62 10.25 -0.36
CA VAL A 216 -14.11 10.64 0.97
C VAL A 216 -13.80 9.59 2.03
N PHE A 217 -13.95 8.30 1.69
CA PHE A 217 -13.62 7.20 2.61
C PHE A 217 -12.13 7.20 2.95
N VAL A 218 -11.26 7.19 1.93
CA VAL A 218 -9.80 7.16 2.11
C VAL A 218 -9.31 8.42 2.82
N TYR A 219 -9.86 9.59 2.49
CA TYR A 219 -9.53 10.82 3.19
C TYR A 219 -9.83 10.75 4.69
N GLY A 220 -11.01 10.20 5.06
CA GLY A 220 -11.34 9.95 6.47
C GLY A 220 -10.33 9.04 7.15
N VAL A 221 -9.94 7.93 6.49
CA VAL A 221 -8.93 7.01 7.02
C VAL A 221 -7.57 7.69 7.21
N LEU A 222 -7.11 8.46 6.22
CA LEU A 222 -5.81 9.16 6.28
C LEU A 222 -5.77 10.26 7.36
N ARG A 223 -6.93 10.80 7.76
CA ARG A 223 -7.04 11.79 8.85
C ARG A 223 -7.21 11.17 10.24
N SER A 224 -7.31 9.85 10.34
CA SER A 224 -7.57 9.19 11.63
C SER A 224 -6.44 9.39 12.64
N ASP A 225 -5.19 9.54 12.18
CA ASP A 225 -4.04 9.79 13.05
C ASP A 225 -4.07 11.19 13.67
N GLU A 226 -4.59 12.20 12.94
CA GLU A 226 -4.71 13.58 13.44
C GLU A 226 -6.01 13.78 14.25
N TRP A 227 -7.12 13.22 13.76
CA TRP A 227 -8.46 13.52 14.30
C TRP A 227 -8.99 12.45 15.26
N GLY A 228 -8.32 11.29 15.36
CA GLY A 228 -8.81 10.11 16.10
C GLY A 228 -9.88 9.34 15.33
N TRP A 229 -9.95 8.02 15.55
CA TRP A 229 -10.92 7.15 14.84
C TRP A 229 -12.37 7.41 15.27
N PHE A 230 -12.67 7.30 16.56
CA PHE A 230 -14.01 7.41 17.12
C PHE A 230 -14.14 8.63 18.03
N GLN A 231 -13.24 8.74 18.99
CA GLN A 231 -13.14 9.90 19.87
C GLN A 231 -12.28 10.97 19.19
N PRO A 232 -12.77 12.21 19.09
CA PRO A 232 -11.97 13.29 18.54
C PRO A 232 -10.80 13.60 19.48
N LYS A 233 -9.63 13.81 18.90
CA LYS A 233 -8.48 14.35 19.64
C LYS A 233 -8.71 15.81 20.00
N PRO A 234 -7.96 16.39 20.96
CA PRO A 234 -8.02 17.83 21.26
C PRO A 234 -7.90 18.66 19.97
N ASP A 235 -8.70 19.69 19.82
CA ASP A 235 -8.79 20.58 18.66
C ASP A 235 -9.17 19.92 17.31
N ALA A 236 -9.46 18.62 17.29
CA ALA A 236 -9.89 17.92 16.09
C ALA A 236 -11.37 18.19 15.77
N PRO A 237 -11.73 18.24 14.46
CA PRO A 237 -13.11 18.45 14.07
C PRO A 237 -14.00 17.28 14.49
N SER A 238 -15.11 17.60 15.15
CA SER A 238 -16.08 16.61 15.66
C SER A 238 -17.50 17.03 15.35
N TRP A 239 -18.39 16.04 15.24
CA TRP A 239 -19.83 16.26 15.11
C TRP A 239 -20.56 15.26 16.00
N LEU A 240 -21.49 15.75 16.82
CA LEU A 240 -22.23 14.97 17.85
C LEU A 240 -21.29 14.23 18.83
N GLY A 241 -20.14 14.81 19.18
CA GLY A 241 -19.16 14.20 20.09
C GLY A 241 -18.35 13.05 19.49
N VAL A 242 -18.51 12.79 18.18
CA VAL A 242 -17.79 11.74 17.43
C VAL A 242 -16.83 12.40 16.44
N SER A 243 -15.66 11.81 16.24
CA SER A 243 -14.66 12.27 15.27
C SER A 243 -15.25 12.38 13.86
N LEU A 244 -14.87 13.43 13.13
CA LEU A 244 -15.28 13.62 11.74
C LEU A 244 -14.86 12.45 10.84
N VAL A 245 -13.83 11.68 11.22
CA VAL A 245 -13.38 10.45 10.52
C VAL A 245 -14.53 9.47 10.33
N VAL A 246 -15.30 9.18 11.37
CA VAL A 246 -16.45 8.25 11.29
C VAL A 246 -17.46 8.73 10.23
N TRP A 247 -17.78 10.02 10.25
CA TRP A 247 -18.76 10.60 9.34
C TRP A 247 -18.29 10.60 7.89
N LEU A 248 -17.01 10.87 7.66
CA LEU A 248 -16.41 10.75 6.33
C LEU A 248 -16.41 9.31 5.85
N MET A 249 -16.06 8.34 6.69
CA MET A 249 -16.13 6.93 6.33
C MET A 249 -17.56 6.49 6.00
N LEU A 250 -18.54 6.88 6.82
CA LEU A 250 -19.94 6.58 6.54
C LEU A 250 -20.46 7.27 5.27
N ALA A 251 -20.09 8.51 5.04
CA ALA A 251 -20.42 9.23 3.81
C ALA A 251 -19.79 8.57 2.57
N GLY A 252 -18.52 8.17 2.67
CA GLY A 252 -17.83 7.42 1.61
C GLY A 252 -18.51 6.08 1.32
N LEU A 253 -18.86 5.30 2.35
CA LEU A 253 -19.61 4.05 2.20
C LEU A 253 -21.00 4.26 1.58
N LEU A 254 -21.70 5.32 1.97
CA LEU A 254 -22.99 5.70 1.37
C LEU A 254 -22.83 6.02 -0.13
N LEU A 255 -21.81 6.79 -0.50
CA LEU A 255 -21.52 7.10 -1.89
C LEU A 255 -21.15 5.85 -2.70
N ILE A 256 -20.36 4.92 -2.13
CA ILE A 256 -20.04 3.63 -2.75
C ILE A 256 -21.31 2.79 -2.91
N TRP A 257 -22.19 2.78 -1.92
CA TRP A 257 -23.48 2.09 -2.03
C TRP A 257 -24.37 2.72 -3.11
N LEU A 258 -24.43 4.05 -3.20
CA LEU A 258 -25.14 4.77 -4.26
C LEU A 258 -24.54 4.46 -5.64
N PHE A 259 -23.22 4.39 -5.75
CA PHE A 259 -22.51 3.94 -6.94
C PHE A 259 -22.98 2.54 -7.37
N LEU A 260 -22.94 1.55 -6.47
CA LEU A 260 -23.39 0.19 -6.80
C LEU A 260 -24.88 0.13 -7.19
N ARG A 261 -25.72 0.95 -6.55
CA ARG A 261 -27.13 1.10 -6.92
C ARG A 261 -27.32 1.73 -8.29
N TRP A 262 -26.51 2.73 -8.62
CA TRP A 262 -26.49 3.38 -9.92
C TRP A 262 -26.07 2.38 -11.01
N GLU A 263 -24.97 1.69 -10.83
CA GLU A 263 -24.48 0.67 -11.77
C GLU A 263 -25.52 -0.43 -12.00
N ALA A 264 -26.16 -0.93 -10.94
CA ALA A 264 -27.26 -1.89 -11.07
C ALA A 264 -28.46 -1.33 -11.88
N ARG A 265 -28.70 -0.01 -11.82
CA ARG A 265 -29.73 0.63 -12.63
C ARG A 265 -29.30 0.75 -14.09
N MET A 266 -28.01 1.02 -14.35
CA MET A 266 -27.43 1.04 -15.69
C MET A 266 -27.59 -0.31 -16.40
N VAL A 267 -27.23 -1.41 -15.70
CA VAL A 267 -27.40 -2.80 -16.20
C VAL A 267 -28.88 -3.07 -16.53
N ARG A 268 -29.82 -2.73 -15.63
CA ARG A 268 -31.27 -2.91 -15.88
C ARG A 268 -31.78 -2.12 -17.09
N ARG A 269 -31.17 -0.97 -17.38
CA ARG A 269 -31.49 -0.14 -18.55
C ARG A 269 -30.75 -0.58 -19.81
N ARG A 270 -30.05 -1.72 -19.80
CA ARG A 270 -29.20 -2.25 -20.88
C ARG A 270 -28.14 -1.23 -21.34
N ARG A 271 -27.68 -0.39 -20.42
CA ARG A 271 -26.54 0.51 -20.63
C ARG A 271 -25.30 -0.13 -20.01
N GLU A 272 -24.14 0.17 -20.54
CA GLU A 272 -22.89 -0.36 -20.04
C GLU A 272 -22.51 0.30 -18.71
N PRO A 273 -22.35 -0.49 -17.62
CA PRO A 273 -21.92 0.01 -16.34
C PRO A 273 -20.42 0.31 -16.34
N LEU A 274 -19.97 1.09 -15.37
CA LEU A 274 -18.53 1.25 -15.09
C LEU A 274 -17.94 -0.06 -14.52
N VAL A 275 -18.69 -0.65 -13.60
CA VAL A 275 -18.43 -1.95 -12.99
C VAL A 275 -19.77 -2.70 -12.92
N ASP A 276 -19.85 -3.91 -13.47
CA ASP A 276 -21.06 -4.71 -13.33
C ASP A 276 -21.20 -5.24 -11.88
N PRO A 277 -22.20 -4.80 -11.10
CA PRO A 277 -22.36 -5.28 -9.72
C PRO A 277 -22.66 -6.78 -9.63
N ALA A 278 -23.11 -7.43 -10.72
CA ALA A 278 -23.35 -8.87 -10.74
C ALA A 278 -22.04 -9.65 -10.56
N MET A 279 -20.90 -9.11 -11.00
CA MET A 279 -19.61 -9.76 -10.79
C MET A 279 -19.27 -9.92 -9.30
N LEU A 280 -19.72 -9.00 -8.44
CA LEU A 280 -19.51 -9.06 -6.99
C LEU A 280 -20.33 -10.19 -6.30
N ARG A 281 -21.26 -10.83 -7.02
CA ARG A 281 -21.94 -12.04 -6.53
C ARG A 281 -21.10 -13.30 -6.72
N ASN A 282 -20.07 -13.23 -7.55
CA ASN A 282 -19.13 -14.34 -7.75
C ASN A 282 -18.29 -14.55 -6.48
N ARG A 283 -18.44 -15.70 -5.84
CA ARG A 283 -17.76 -16.05 -4.58
C ARG A 283 -16.23 -16.08 -4.72
N GLN A 284 -15.73 -16.51 -5.87
CA GLN A 284 -14.29 -16.57 -6.16
C GLN A 284 -13.71 -15.16 -6.26
N LEU A 285 -14.37 -14.27 -7.02
CA LEU A 285 -13.93 -12.86 -7.15
C LEU A 285 -13.93 -12.15 -5.79
N THR A 286 -15.06 -12.18 -5.09
CA THR A 286 -15.15 -11.51 -3.77
C THR A 286 -14.21 -12.14 -2.75
N GLY A 287 -13.97 -13.45 -2.81
CA GLY A 287 -12.97 -14.12 -1.99
C GLY A 287 -11.56 -13.58 -2.27
N GLY A 288 -11.17 -13.51 -3.54
CA GLY A 288 -9.87 -12.98 -3.96
C GLY A 288 -9.69 -11.51 -3.57
N LEU A 289 -10.71 -10.65 -3.83
CA LEU A 289 -10.69 -9.23 -3.44
C LEU A 289 -10.57 -9.06 -1.92
N THR A 290 -11.33 -9.84 -1.14
CA THR A 290 -11.23 -9.80 0.33
C THR A 290 -9.83 -10.21 0.81
N MET A 291 -9.23 -11.23 0.21
CA MET A 291 -7.86 -11.64 0.56
C MET A 291 -6.83 -10.59 0.15
N PHE A 292 -6.99 -9.91 -0.99
CA PHE A 292 -6.16 -8.77 -1.36
C PHE A 292 -6.26 -7.63 -0.34
N PHE A 293 -7.47 -7.30 0.11
CA PHE A 293 -7.67 -6.29 1.16
C PHE A 293 -6.87 -6.63 2.42
N PHE A 294 -7.01 -7.84 2.96
CA PHE A 294 -6.30 -8.26 4.16
C PHE A 294 -4.78 -8.37 3.94
N GLN A 295 -4.36 -8.86 2.78
CA GLN A 295 -2.93 -8.92 2.44
C GLN A 295 -2.30 -7.52 2.50
N TYR A 296 -2.89 -6.53 1.81
CA TYR A 296 -2.34 -5.18 1.75
C TYR A 296 -2.48 -4.45 3.08
N LEU A 297 -3.53 -4.72 3.86
CA LEU A 297 -3.68 -4.18 5.22
C LEU A 297 -2.51 -4.64 6.10
N VAL A 298 -2.23 -5.94 6.16
CA VAL A 298 -1.13 -6.47 6.96
C VAL A 298 0.22 -6.02 6.40
N GLN A 299 0.38 -6.06 5.09
CA GLN A 299 1.62 -5.67 4.40
C GLN A 299 2.02 -4.23 4.72
N MET A 300 1.10 -3.27 4.54
CA MET A 300 1.41 -1.86 4.77
C MET A 300 1.56 -1.52 6.25
N GLY A 301 0.82 -2.20 7.13
CA GLY A 301 1.07 -2.11 8.56
C GLY A 301 2.47 -2.60 8.96
N VAL A 302 2.94 -3.71 8.41
CA VAL A 302 4.31 -4.22 8.63
C VAL A 302 5.36 -3.25 8.06
N PHE A 303 5.14 -2.74 6.84
CA PHE A 303 6.03 -1.75 6.23
C PHE A 303 6.03 -0.39 6.94
N PHE A 304 5.04 -0.12 7.77
CA PHE A 304 5.04 1.03 8.68
C PHE A 304 5.83 0.72 9.96
N VAL A 305 5.54 -0.40 10.65
CA VAL A 305 6.10 -0.75 11.96
C VAL A 305 7.59 -1.09 11.89
N VAL A 306 8.02 -1.90 10.91
CA VAL A 306 9.40 -2.40 10.83
C VAL A 306 10.43 -1.28 10.59
N PRO A 307 10.23 -0.35 9.62
CA PRO A 307 11.14 0.78 9.47
C PRO A 307 11.21 1.68 10.70
N LEU A 308 10.09 1.91 11.39
CA LEU A 308 10.08 2.70 12.64
C LEU A 308 10.93 2.03 13.73
N TYR A 309 10.79 0.73 13.92
CA TYR A 309 11.64 -0.01 14.86
C TYR A 309 13.12 0.12 14.50
N LEU A 310 13.47 -0.16 13.25
CA LEU A 310 14.88 -0.16 12.81
C LEU A 310 15.51 1.25 12.81
N SER A 311 14.78 2.27 12.35
CA SER A 311 15.34 3.62 12.20
C SER A 311 15.23 4.46 13.46
N VAL A 312 14.12 4.39 14.20
CA VAL A 312 13.90 5.25 15.38
C VAL A 312 14.26 4.54 16.67
N ALA A 313 13.82 3.28 16.88
CA ALA A 313 14.14 2.58 18.11
C ALA A 313 15.60 2.10 18.15
N LEU A 314 16.14 1.57 17.04
CA LEU A 314 17.53 1.09 16.95
C LEU A 314 18.50 2.12 16.33
N GLY A 315 18.03 3.29 15.90
CA GLY A 315 18.87 4.36 15.35
C GLY A 315 19.61 4.00 14.05
N LEU A 316 19.10 3.04 13.26
CA LEU A 316 19.76 2.64 12.02
C LEU A 316 19.57 3.70 10.93
N SER A 317 20.62 3.92 10.14
CA SER A 317 20.52 4.74 8.92
C SER A 317 19.55 4.10 7.91
N ALA A 318 18.99 4.93 6.99
CA ALA A 318 18.09 4.47 5.93
C ALA A 318 18.68 3.30 5.12
N LEU A 319 19.98 3.35 4.82
CA LEU A 319 20.72 2.28 4.14
C LEU A 319 20.69 0.96 4.93
N LYS A 320 21.01 1.01 6.22
CA LYS A 320 21.01 -0.17 7.09
C LYS A 320 19.58 -0.72 7.28
N THR A 321 18.59 0.15 7.45
CA THR A 321 17.17 -0.20 7.55
C THR A 321 16.71 -0.94 6.28
N GLY A 322 16.99 -0.39 5.10
CA GLY A 322 16.66 -1.04 3.82
C GLY A 322 17.34 -2.41 3.67
N ALA A 323 18.63 -2.51 4.03
CA ALA A 323 19.36 -3.78 3.99
C ALA A 323 18.74 -4.84 4.94
N ARG A 324 18.24 -4.44 6.11
CA ARG A 324 17.55 -5.34 7.06
C ARG A 324 16.17 -5.80 6.59
N ILE A 325 15.53 -5.05 5.68
CA ILE A 325 14.23 -5.42 5.09
C ILE A 325 14.39 -6.33 3.85
N LEU A 326 15.55 -6.36 3.20
CA LEU A 326 15.81 -7.19 2.02
C LEU A 326 15.39 -8.66 2.15
N PRO A 327 15.59 -9.37 3.28
CA PRO A 327 15.16 -10.76 3.46
C PRO A 327 13.67 -10.96 3.14
N LEU A 328 12.80 -10.03 3.53
CA LEU A 328 11.36 -10.06 3.20
C LEU A 328 11.15 -10.03 1.68
N SER A 329 11.80 -9.11 0.97
CA SER A 329 11.65 -8.96 -0.48
C SER A 329 12.19 -10.16 -1.25
N VAL A 330 13.33 -10.72 -0.80
CA VAL A 330 13.93 -11.92 -1.40
C VAL A 330 13.00 -13.13 -1.25
N THR A 331 12.47 -13.37 -0.06
CA THR A 331 11.55 -14.50 0.15
C THR A 331 10.20 -14.30 -0.51
N LEU A 332 9.69 -13.06 -0.56
CA LEU A 332 8.48 -12.74 -1.31
C LEU A 332 8.66 -13.05 -2.79
N LEU A 333 9.74 -12.56 -3.40
CA LEU A 333 10.06 -12.83 -4.81
C LEU A 333 10.23 -14.34 -5.05
N ALA A 334 11.02 -15.01 -4.21
CA ALA A 334 11.25 -16.44 -4.32
C ALA A 334 9.93 -17.23 -4.22
N ALA A 335 9.10 -16.97 -3.22
CA ALA A 335 7.82 -17.63 -3.04
C ALA A 335 6.85 -17.34 -4.20
N ALA A 336 6.75 -16.08 -4.63
CA ALA A 336 5.87 -15.69 -5.74
C ALA A 336 6.21 -16.40 -7.05
N VAL A 337 7.50 -16.67 -7.31
CA VAL A 337 7.98 -17.32 -8.53
C VAL A 337 8.05 -18.84 -8.41
N LEU A 338 8.51 -19.35 -7.25
CA LEU A 338 8.77 -20.78 -7.08
C LEU A 338 7.50 -21.57 -6.73
N ILE A 339 6.57 -21.02 -5.94
CA ILE A 339 5.34 -21.74 -5.56
C ILE A 339 4.56 -22.22 -6.79
N PRO A 340 4.23 -21.39 -7.80
CA PRO A 340 3.53 -21.87 -8.98
C PRO A 340 4.30 -22.88 -9.82
N ARG A 341 5.63 -22.88 -9.74
CA ARG A 341 6.51 -23.77 -10.50
C ARG A 341 6.71 -25.12 -9.83
N LEU A 342 6.91 -25.12 -8.50
CA LEU A 342 7.23 -26.31 -7.73
C LEU A 342 5.98 -27.05 -7.23
N LEU A 343 4.87 -26.30 -7.08
CA LEU A 343 3.63 -26.78 -6.52
C LEU A 343 2.43 -26.48 -7.44
N PRO A 344 2.49 -26.84 -8.76
CA PRO A 344 1.45 -26.48 -9.72
C PRO A 344 0.08 -27.13 -9.42
N ASP A 345 0.08 -28.30 -8.78
CA ASP A 345 -1.14 -29.08 -8.47
C ASP A 345 -1.74 -28.72 -7.10
N VAL A 346 -1.06 -27.90 -6.31
CA VAL A 346 -1.58 -27.48 -5.00
C VAL A 346 -2.69 -26.45 -5.19
N SER A 347 -3.82 -26.67 -4.51
CA SER A 347 -4.97 -25.77 -4.64
C SER A 347 -4.64 -24.34 -4.17
N PRO A 348 -5.15 -23.30 -4.86
CA PRO A 348 -4.98 -21.91 -4.46
C PRO A 348 -5.38 -21.65 -3.00
N ARG A 349 -6.45 -22.29 -2.54
CA ARG A 349 -6.92 -22.19 -1.15
C ARG A 349 -5.87 -22.67 -0.15
N ARG A 350 -5.19 -23.78 -0.41
CA ARG A 350 -4.13 -24.30 0.48
C ARG A 350 -2.94 -23.36 0.50
N VAL A 351 -2.49 -22.88 -0.66
CA VAL A 351 -1.38 -21.93 -0.77
C VAL A 351 -1.70 -20.63 -0.01
N VAL A 352 -2.89 -20.06 -0.22
CA VAL A 352 -3.33 -18.84 0.46
C VAL A 352 -3.42 -19.03 1.98
N ARG A 353 -3.97 -20.18 2.46
CA ARG A 353 -4.02 -20.49 3.91
C ARG A 353 -2.64 -20.59 4.52
N LEU A 354 -1.72 -21.31 3.89
CA LEU A 354 -0.36 -21.44 4.38
C LEU A 354 0.37 -20.09 4.33
N GLY A 355 0.12 -19.28 3.30
CA GLY A 355 0.62 -17.92 3.21
C GLY A 355 0.14 -17.02 4.34
N VAL A 356 -1.17 -17.06 4.67
CA VAL A 356 -1.72 -16.30 5.80
C VAL A 356 -1.14 -16.80 7.14
N LEU A 357 -0.97 -18.11 7.31
CA LEU A 357 -0.36 -18.67 8.52
C LEU A 357 1.12 -18.23 8.64
N ALA A 358 1.85 -18.14 7.54
CA ALA A 358 3.22 -17.64 7.53
C ALA A 358 3.28 -16.14 7.89
N LEU A 359 2.35 -15.32 7.35
CA LEU A 359 2.18 -13.91 7.75
C LEU A 359 1.90 -13.77 9.25
N PHE A 360 0.94 -14.53 9.75
CA PHE A 360 0.59 -14.55 11.18
C PHE A 360 1.78 -14.95 12.03
N ALA A 361 2.43 -16.08 11.71
CA ALA A 361 3.60 -16.57 12.45
C ALA A 361 4.74 -15.54 12.43
N GLY A 362 5.02 -14.94 11.27
CA GLY A 362 6.05 -13.91 11.14
C GLY A 362 5.74 -12.67 11.99
N ALA A 363 4.48 -12.21 12.01
CA ALA A 363 4.08 -11.08 12.84
C ALA A 363 4.18 -11.39 14.35
N VAL A 364 3.78 -12.59 14.77
CA VAL A 364 3.89 -13.04 16.17
C VAL A 364 5.35 -13.21 16.59
N VAL A 365 6.19 -13.81 15.75
CA VAL A 365 7.64 -13.96 16.05
C VAL A 365 8.31 -12.59 16.11
N LEU A 366 7.96 -11.66 15.21
CA LEU A 366 8.47 -10.29 15.25
C LEU A 366 8.06 -9.60 16.55
N MET A 367 6.77 -9.67 16.91
CA MET A 367 6.24 -9.10 18.15
C MET A 367 6.96 -9.63 19.38
N ALA A 368 7.24 -10.94 19.44
CA ALA A 368 7.93 -11.58 20.55
C ALA A 368 9.43 -11.25 20.60
N ALA A 369 10.03 -10.99 19.44
CA ALA A 369 11.45 -10.68 19.31
C ALA A 369 11.79 -9.20 19.58
N LEU A 370 10.80 -8.27 19.47
CA LEU A 370 11.06 -6.85 19.71
C LEU A 370 11.58 -6.63 21.14
N ASP A 371 12.75 -6.02 21.22
CA ASP A 371 13.40 -5.63 22.46
C ASP A 371 14.27 -4.40 22.18
N ALA A 372 14.44 -3.54 23.17
CA ALA A 372 15.23 -2.33 23.03
C ALA A 372 16.74 -2.62 22.93
N ASP A 373 17.20 -3.63 23.65
CA ASP A 373 18.59 -4.06 23.69
C ASP A 373 18.95 -5.06 22.58
N ALA A 374 17.96 -5.51 21.79
CA ALA A 374 18.19 -6.51 20.76
C ALA A 374 18.89 -5.94 19.54
N GLY A 375 19.77 -6.72 18.94
CA GLY A 375 20.39 -6.38 17.66
C GLY A 375 19.39 -6.41 16.50
N ALA A 376 19.68 -5.67 15.43
CA ALA A 376 18.81 -5.58 14.26
C ALA A 376 18.63 -6.90 13.49
N GLU A 377 19.41 -7.95 13.79
CA GLU A 377 19.31 -9.29 13.21
C GLU A 377 18.05 -10.05 13.60
N ILE A 378 17.43 -9.70 14.72
CA ILE A 378 16.21 -10.37 15.20
C ILE A 378 15.05 -10.28 14.23
N VAL A 379 14.98 -9.23 13.40
CA VAL A 379 13.94 -9.07 12.40
C VAL A 379 14.08 -10.03 11.21
N THR A 380 15.25 -10.69 11.03
CA THR A 380 15.53 -11.47 9.81
C THR A 380 14.57 -12.65 9.67
N LEU A 381 14.45 -13.50 10.68
CA LEU A 381 13.56 -14.67 10.64
C LEU A 381 12.08 -14.27 10.49
N PRO A 382 11.54 -13.33 11.28
CA PRO A 382 10.19 -12.83 11.06
C PRO A 382 9.94 -12.31 9.64
N LEU A 383 10.87 -11.53 9.10
CA LEU A 383 10.72 -10.94 7.76
C LEU A 383 10.78 -12.00 6.65
N LEU A 384 11.58 -13.07 6.82
CA LEU A 384 11.56 -14.24 5.93
C LEU A 384 10.18 -14.90 5.91
N LEU A 385 9.56 -15.10 7.08
CA LEU A 385 8.21 -15.69 7.19
C LEU A 385 7.13 -14.79 6.57
N ILE A 386 7.19 -13.48 6.86
CA ILE A 386 6.27 -12.50 6.30
C ILE A 386 6.40 -12.45 4.78
N GLY A 387 7.63 -12.39 4.26
CA GLY A 387 7.90 -12.41 2.82
C GLY A 387 7.38 -13.68 2.15
N LEU A 388 7.60 -14.85 2.76
CA LEU A 388 7.06 -16.12 2.29
C LEU A 388 5.53 -16.08 2.20
N GLY A 389 4.87 -15.57 3.24
CA GLY A 389 3.41 -15.44 3.28
C GLY A 389 2.90 -14.50 2.19
N MET A 390 3.47 -13.31 2.07
CA MET A 390 3.10 -12.32 1.03
C MET A 390 3.30 -12.88 -0.38
N GLY A 391 4.45 -13.54 -0.61
CA GLY A 391 4.75 -14.15 -1.91
C GLY A 391 3.79 -15.30 -2.28
N ALA A 392 3.39 -16.10 -1.29
CA ALA A 392 2.40 -17.15 -1.48
C ALA A 392 1.03 -16.56 -1.90
N LEU A 393 0.55 -15.52 -1.22
CA LEU A 393 -0.69 -14.84 -1.59
C LEU A 393 -0.58 -14.19 -2.98
N ALA A 394 0.48 -13.44 -3.22
CA ALA A 394 0.72 -12.75 -4.50
C ALA A 394 0.75 -13.73 -5.68
N SER A 395 1.28 -14.95 -5.48
CA SER A 395 1.35 -15.99 -6.51
C SER A 395 -0.03 -16.50 -6.96
N GLN A 396 -1.07 -16.38 -6.12
CA GLN A 396 -2.38 -16.97 -6.38
C GLN A 396 -3.50 -15.95 -6.62
N LEU A 397 -3.53 -14.87 -5.82
CA LEU A 397 -4.70 -13.99 -5.76
C LEU A 397 -5.01 -13.27 -7.07
N GLY A 398 -3.98 -12.84 -7.82
CA GLY A 398 -4.17 -12.20 -9.12
C GLY A 398 -4.85 -13.15 -10.13
N ALA A 399 -4.39 -14.40 -10.20
CA ALA A 399 -4.98 -15.39 -11.07
C ALA A 399 -6.40 -15.78 -10.64
N VAL A 400 -6.62 -15.93 -9.33
CA VAL A 400 -7.94 -16.27 -8.75
C VAL A 400 -8.97 -15.18 -9.05
N THR A 401 -8.63 -13.91 -8.86
CA THR A 401 -9.58 -12.80 -9.09
C THR A 401 -9.92 -12.64 -10.57
N VAL A 402 -8.92 -12.62 -11.43
CA VAL A 402 -9.14 -12.36 -12.87
C VAL A 402 -9.80 -13.54 -13.57
N SER A 403 -9.50 -14.80 -13.17
CA SER A 403 -10.16 -15.99 -13.73
C SER A 403 -11.63 -16.16 -13.32
N ALA A 404 -12.10 -15.39 -12.35
CA ALA A 404 -13.49 -15.41 -11.90
C ALA A 404 -14.46 -14.74 -12.89
N VAL A 405 -13.94 -13.99 -13.88
CA VAL A 405 -14.73 -13.23 -14.86
C VAL A 405 -14.22 -13.47 -16.28
N PRO A 406 -15.04 -13.19 -17.31
CA PRO A 406 -14.60 -13.23 -18.71
C PRO A 406 -13.43 -12.26 -18.96
N GLU A 407 -12.55 -12.58 -19.89
CA GLU A 407 -11.35 -11.78 -20.20
C GLU A 407 -11.69 -10.33 -20.56
N ALA A 408 -12.84 -10.07 -21.17
CA ALA A 408 -13.32 -8.73 -21.49
C ALA A 408 -13.43 -7.83 -20.25
N GLN A 409 -13.80 -8.39 -19.09
CA GLN A 409 -13.99 -7.67 -17.83
C GLN A 409 -12.69 -7.56 -16.97
N SER A 410 -11.57 -8.10 -17.43
CA SER A 410 -10.32 -8.12 -16.63
C SER A 410 -9.81 -6.72 -16.26
N ALA A 411 -10.04 -5.70 -17.10
CA ALA A 411 -9.67 -4.31 -16.78
C ALA A 411 -10.55 -3.72 -15.66
N GLU A 412 -11.84 -4.04 -15.65
CA GLU A 412 -12.78 -3.64 -14.58
C GLU A 412 -12.38 -4.30 -13.26
N VAL A 413 -12.08 -5.61 -13.28
CA VAL A 413 -11.54 -6.34 -12.11
C VAL A 413 -10.24 -5.70 -11.63
N GLY A 414 -9.34 -5.31 -12.54
CA GLY A 414 -8.10 -4.62 -12.20
C GLY A 414 -8.35 -3.31 -11.45
N GLY A 415 -9.31 -2.50 -11.91
CA GLY A 415 -9.71 -1.26 -11.24
C GLY A 415 -10.25 -1.51 -9.83
N VAL A 416 -11.19 -2.45 -9.68
CA VAL A 416 -11.76 -2.82 -8.38
C VAL A 416 -10.70 -3.43 -7.45
N GLN A 417 -9.85 -4.32 -7.96
CA GLN A 417 -8.75 -4.93 -7.21
C GLN A 417 -7.81 -3.87 -6.63
N ASN A 418 -7.36 -2.93 -7.48
CA ASN A 418 -6.45 -1.88 -7.02
C ASN A 418 -7.14 -0.90 -6.05
N ALA A 419 -8.43 -0.60 -6.22
CA ALA A 419 -9.19 0.17 -5.24
C ALA A 419 -9.24 -0.54 -3.88
N VAL A 420 -9.52 -1.85 -3.87
CA VAL A 420 -9.57 -2.67 -2.65
C VAL A 420 -8.19 -2.79 -1.99
N THR A 421 -7.11 -2.94 -2.77
CA THR A 421 -5.73 -2.98 -2.21
C THR A 421 -5.34 -1.64 -1.60
N ASN A 422 -5.69 -0.51 -2.24
CA ASN A 422 -5.46 0.83 -1.67
C ASN A 422 -6.24 1.06 -0.37
N LEU A 423 -7.51 0.62 -0.31
CA LEU A 423 -8.29 0.65 0.93
C LEU A 423 -7.61 -0.16 2.04
N GLY A 424 -7.19 -1.38 1.72
CA GLY A 424 -6.46 -2.22 2.66
C GLY A 424 -5.16 -1.56 3.14
N ALA A 425 -4.37 -1.03 2.22
CA ALA A 425 -3.12 -0.35 2.51
C ALA A 425 -3.32 0.87 3.44
N SER A 426 -4.28 1.75 3.10
CA SER A 426 -4.58 2.94 3.89
C SER A 426 -5.06 2.59 5.30
N ILE A 427 -5.99 1.63 5.42
CA ILE A 427 -6.48 1.19 6.73
C ILE A 427 -5.37 0.51 7.53
N GLY A 428 -4.52 -0.29 6.89
CA GLY A 428 -3.42 -1.01 7.54
C GLY A 428 -2.41 -0.08 8.19
N THR A 429 -1.97 0.94 7.46
CA THR A 429 -1.04 1.96 7.98
C THR A 429 -1.69 2.77 9.09
N ALA A 430 -2.91 3.27 8.87
CA ALA A 430 -3.62 4.09 9.86
C ALA A 430 -3.96 3.30 11.14
N LEU A 431 -4.37 2.04 11.01
CA LEU A 431 -4.66 1.16 12.15
C LEU A 431 -3.39 0.87 12.97
N ALA A 432 -2.29 0.53 12.30
CA ALA A 432 -1.02 0.28 12.96
C ALA A 432 -0.50 1.54 13.67
N GLY A 433 -0.55 2.70 13.01
CA GLY A 433 -0.14 4.00 13.56
C GLY A 433 -0.97 4.40 14.77
N SER A 434 -2.29 4.35 14.66
CA SER A 434 -3.18 4.74 15.76
C SER A 434 -3.02 3.86 17.00
N ILE A 435 -2.90 2.53 16.82
CA ILE A 435 -2.70 1.61 17.95
C ILE A 435 -1.31 1.80 18.57
N LEU A 436 -0.29 1.99 17.74
CA LEU A 436 1.06 2.31 18.19
C LEU A 436 1.05 3.54 19.10
N ILE A 437 0.52 4.66 18.62
CA ILE A 437 0.50 5.93 19.37
C ILE A 437 -0.37 5.82 20.63
N ALA A 438 -1.55 5.20 20.55
CA ALA A 438 -2.43 5.04 21.71
C ALA A 438 -1.78 4.19 22.83
N THR A 439 -1.16 3.06 22.45
CA THR A 439 -0.47 2.19 23.42
C THR A 439 0.78 2.89 23.96
N MET A 440 1.56 3.55 23.10
CA MET A 440 2.74 4.30 23.48
C MET A 440 2.39 5.41 24.49
N THR A 441 1.32 6.17 24.23
CA THR A 441 0.85 7.22 25.15
C THR A 441 0.49 6.64 26.51
N THR A 442 -0.29 5.56 26.53
CA THR A 442 -0.70 4.91 27.78
C THR A 442 0.50 4.35 28.54
N SER A 443 1.40 3.64 27.87
CA SER A 443 2.61 3.04 28.49
C SER A 443 3.55 4.11 29.03
N PHE A 444 3.76 5.20 28.25
CA PHE A 444 4.60 6.33 28.67
C PHE A 444 4.05 7.01 29.94
N LEU A 445 2.78 7.41 29.90
CA LEU A 445 2.14 8.11 31.03
C LEU A 445 2.12 7.23 32.28
N THR A 446 1.76 5.94 32.16
CA THR A 446 1.77 5.00 33.29
C THR A 446 3.17 4.86 33.87
N THR A 447 4.21 4.73 33.03
CA THR A 447 5.59 4.60 33.49
C THR A 447 6.08 5.88 34.20
N VAL A 448 5.72 7.06 33.68
CA VAL A 448 6.03 8.34 34.30
C VAL A 448 5.27 8.53 35.63
N GLU A 449 3.98 8.15 35.69
CA GLU A 449 3.16 8.24 36.90
C GLU A 449 3.68 7.34 38.03
N GLU A 450 4.11 6.13 37.70
CA GLU A 450 4.65 5.16 38.67
C GLU A 450 6.08 5.49 39.12
N ASN A 451 6.82 6.33 38.39
CA ASN A 451 8.19 6.64 38.71
C ASN A 451 8.29 7.63 39.89
N PRO A 452 8.94 7.25 41.04
CA PRO A 452 9.05 8.09 42.22
C PRO A 452 9.98 9.31 42.02
N ASP A 453 10.91 9.25 41.06
CA ASP A 453 11.87 10.34 40.79
C ASP A 453 11.26 11.48 39.97
N VAL A 454 10.06 11.32 39.43
CA VAL A 454 9.34 12.36 38.68
C VAL A 454 8.42 13.16 39.61
N PRO A 455 8.62 14.51 39.73
CA PRO A 455 7.78 15.36 40.55
C PRO A 455 6.32 15.36 40.11
N SER A 456 5.36 15.41 41.06
CA SER A 456 3.93 15.42 40.77
C SER A 456 3.49 16.51 39.80
N LYS A 457 4.11 17.70 39.85
CA LYS A 457 3.85 18.79 38.89
C LYS A 457 4.18 18.40 37.45
N VAL A 458 5.29 17.69 37.24
CA VAL A 458 5.72 17.21 35.91
C VAL A 458 4.77 16.12 35.43
N LYS A 459 4.35 15.20 36.30
CA LYS A 459 3.35 14.15 35.99
C LYS A 459 2.04 14.77 35.48
N THR A 460 1.49 15.74 36.21
CA THR A 460 0.25 16.42 35.82
C THR A 460 0.40 17.17 34.49
N GLN A 461 1.51 17.86 34.32
CA GLN A 461 1.79 18.59 33.08
C GLN A 461 1.94 17.64 31.88
N ALA A 462 2.68 16.54 32.04
CA ALA A 462 2.83 15.52 31.01
C ALA A 462 1.46 14.92 30.60
N THR A 463 0.58 14.63 31.57
CA THR A 463 -0.75 14.10 31.27
C THR A 463 -1.55 15.08 30.40
N VAL A 464 -1.51 16.39 30.68
CA VAL A 464 -2.26 17.39 29.92
C VAL A 464 -1.64 17.63 28.55
N GLU A 465 -0.32 17.83 28.47
CA GLU A 465 0.36 18.15 27.21
C GLU A 465 0.40 16.97 26.22
N LEU A 466 0.42 15.74 26.74
CA LEU A 466 0.46 14.52 25.92
C LEU A 466 -0.92 13.86 25.69
N GLU A 467 -2.01 14.54 26.06
CA GLU A 467 -3.37 14.04 25.84
C GLU A 467 -3.67 13.77 24.36
N SER A 468 -3.07 14.54 23.44
CA SER A 468 -3.18 14.34 21.99
C SER A 468 -2.37 13.15 21.44
N GLY A 469 -1.48 12.58 22.26
CA GLY A 469 -0.59 11.47 21.93
C GLY A 469 0.89 11.81 22.09
N VAL A 470 1.67 10.82 22.52
CA VAL A 470 3.13 10.92 22.61
C VAL A 470 3.73 10.78 21.21
N PRO A 471 4.59 11.72 20.76
CA PRO A 471 5.26 11.60 19.48
C PRO A 471 6.27 10.44 19.49
N PHE A 472 6.41 9.73 18.36
CA PHE A 472 7.37 8.64 18.22
C PHE A 472 8.77 9.19 17.97
N LEU A 473 9.49 9.52 19.06
CA LEU A 473 10.81 10.14 19.05
C LEU A 473 11.92 9.13 19.37
N SER A 474 13.11 9.34 18.78
CA SER A 474 14.33 8.69 19.24
C SER A 474 14.79 9.27 20.57
N ASP A 475 15.62 8.52 21.31
CA ASP A 475 16.15 8.99 22.59
C ASP A 475 17.01 10.26 22.43
N ALA A 476 17.72 10.39 21.31
CA ALA A 476 18.49 11.59 20.99
C ALA A 476 17.58 12.82 20.81
N GLN A 477 16.46 12.67 20.09
CA GLN A 477 15.48 13.75 19.89
C GLN A 477 14.78 14.13 21.19
N LEU A 478 14.34 13.14 21.98
CA LEU A 478 13.70 13.39 23.27
C LEU A 478 14.67 14.07 24.23
N LYS A 479 15.91 13.59 24.31
CA LYS A 479 16.95 14.20 25.15
C LYS A 479 17.21 15.65 24.78
N SER A 480 17.35 15.94 23.47
CA SER A 480 17.54 17.33 23.00
C SER A 480 16.39 18.24 23.42
N ALA A 481 15.14 17.78 23.26
CA ALA A 481 13.96 18.53 23.66
C ALA A 481 13.89 18.77 25.19
N LEU A 482 14.26 17.77 26.00
CA LEU A 482 14.29 17.88 27.47
C LEU A 482 15.44 18.78 27.96
N ASP A 483 16.62 18.73 27.32
CA ASP A 483 17.75 19.61 27.61
C ASP A 483 17.41 21.09 27.29
N GLU A 484 16.72 21.34 26.15
CA GLU A 484 16.20 22.67 25.80
C GLU A 484 15.16 23.18 26.79
N ALA A 485 14.32 22.30 27.32
CA ALA A 485 13.34 22.62 28.35
C ALA A 485 13.95 22.80 29.76
N GLY A 486 15.27 22.57 29.94
CA GLY A 486 15.96 22.74 31.20
C GLY A 486 15.56 21.75 32.28
N THR A 487 15.16 20.52 31.91
CA THR A 487 14.73 19.48 32.85
C THR A 487 15.91 18.95 33.68
N SER A 488 15.62 18.47 34.91
CA SER A 488 16.66 17.87 35.73
C SER A 488 17.12 16.53 35.18
N LYS A 489 18.38 16.15 35.42
CA LYS A 489 18.96 14.89 34.93
C LYS A 489 18.13 13.66 35.29
N LYS A 490 17.57 13.60 36.50
CA LYS A 490 16.70 12.50 36.95
C LYS A 490 15.40 12.40 36.14
N VAL A 491 14.79 13.55 35.85
CA VAL A 491 13.56 13.59 35.03
C VAL A 491 13.86 13.19 33.58
N THR A 492 15.02 13.63 33.05
CA THR A 492 15.46 13.25 31.70
C THR A 492 15.69 11.75 31.60
N GLU A 493 16.40 11.13 32.55
CA GLU A 493 16.63 9.67 32.60
C GLU A 493 15.29 8.91 32.69
N ALA A 494 14.40 9.32 33.60
CA ALA A 494 13.09 8.69 33.75
C ALA A 494 12.22 8.82 32.47
N ALA A 495 12.27 9.94 31.77
CA ALA A 495 11.55 10.14 30.52
C ALA A 495 12.13 9.32 29.37
N LEU A 496 13.45 9.14 29.30
CA LEU A 496 14.10 8.27 28.31
C LEU A 496 13.72 6.81 28.52
N ASP A 497 13.78 6.28 29.75
CA ASP A 497 13.38 4.92 30.09
C ASP A 497 11.89 4.68 29.76
N ALA A 498 11.03 5.65 30.10
CA ALA A 498 9.60 5.60 29.78
C ALA A 498 9.36 5.59 28.26
N ASN A 499 10.09 6.40 27.50
CA ASN A 499 9.97 6.47 26.04
C ASN A 499 10.43 5.17 25.36
N GLU A 500 11.52 4.60 25.81
CA GLU A 500 12.05 3.33 25.29
C GLU A 500 11.05 2.19 25.47
N LYS A 501 10.54 2.02 26.69
CA LYS A 501 9.50 1.03 27.00
C LYS A 501 8.24 1.29 26.19
N ALA A 502 7.74 2.53 26.16
CA ALA A 502 6.53 2.89 25.45
C ALA A 502 6.62 2.63 23.94
N ARG A 503 7.78 2.89 23.31
CA ARG A 503 8.02 2.57 21.89
C ARG A 503 7.88 1.07 21.61
N ILE A 504 8.50 0.22 22.44
CA ILE A 504 8.43 -1.24 22.27
C ILE A 504 7.00 -1.74 22.50
N ASP A 505 6.31 -1.26 23.53
CA ASP A 505 4.91 -1.65 23.81
C ASP A 505 3.99 -1.23 22.67
N GLY A 506 4.15 -0.01 22.14
CA GLY A 506 3.38 0.48 20.99
C GLY A 506 3.61 -0.35 19.72
N LEU A 507 4.88 -0.67 19.42
CA LEU A 507 5.22 -1.51 18.26
C LEU A 507 4.67 -2.93 18.40
N ARG A 508 4.74 -3.53 19.59
CA ARG A 508 4.15 -4.85 19.89
C ARG A 508 2.64 -4.84 19.71
N ALA A 509 1.95 -3.81 20.22
CA ALA A 509 0.51 -3.67 20.06
C ALA A 509 0.09 -3.53 18.58
N ALA A 510 0.82 -2.73 17.81
CA ALA A 510 0.59 -2.60 16.37
C ALA A 510 0.78 -3.94 15.65
N LEU A 511 1.81 -4.71 15.97
CA LEU A 511 2.02 -6.05 15.41
C LEU A 511 0.94 -7.05 15.84
N ALA A 512 0.46 -6.95 17.09
CA ALA A 512 -0.60 -7.82 17.60
C ALA A 512 -1.90 -7.66 16.80
N ILE A 513 -2.32 -6.43 16.49
CA ILE A 513 -3.53 -6.19 15.69
C ILE A 513 -3.34 -6.65 14.24
N LEU A 514 -2.14 -6.50 13.66
CA LEU A 514 -1.84 -7.00 12.32
C LEU A 514 -1.85 -8.54 12.29
N ALA A 515 -1.29 -9.20 13.31
CA ALA A 515 -1.36 -10.65 13.48
C ALA A 515 -2.82 -11.13 13.63
N PHE A 516 -3.60 -10.46 14.48
CA PHE A 516 -5.03 -10.76 14.63
C PHE A 516 -5.78 -10.61 13.31
N THR A 517 -5.50 -9.56 12.56
CA THR A 517 -6.12 -9.31 11.24
C THR A 517 -5.73 -10.39 10.22
N ALA A 518 -4.47 -10.83 10.22
CA ALA A 518 -4.03 -11.96 9.41
C ALA A 518 -4.81 -13.24 9.79
N LEU A 519 -4.92 -13.55 11.07
CA LEU A 519 -5.69 -14.71 11.56
C LEU A 519 -7.16 -14.63 11.17
N LEU A 520 -7.79 -13.44 11.32
CA LEU A 520 -9.18 -13.20 10.91
C LEU A 520 -9.39 -13.49 9.42
N SER A 521 -8.41 -13.16 8.57
CA SER A 521 -8.51 -13.38 7.13
C SER A 521 -8.66 -14.86 6.75
N LEU A 522 -8.23 -15.82 7.61
CA LEU A 522 -8.38 -17.25 7.38
C LEU A 522 -9.84 -17.69 7.17
N PHE A 523 -10.81 -17.03 7.84
CA PHE A 523 -12.22 -17.31 7.66
C PHE A 523 -12.68 -17.10 6.22
N PHE A 524 -12.11 -16.13 5.52
CA PHE A 524 -12.46 -15.76 4.16
C PHE A 524 -11.79 -16.64 3.11
N THR A 525 -10.75 -17.41 3.47
CA THR A 525 -10.08 -18.34 2.54
C THR A 525 -11.00 -19.44 2.01
N THR A 526 -12.12 -19.71 2.68
CA THR A 526 -13.15 -20.67 2.21
C THR A 526 -13.79 -20.25 0.89
N ARG A 527 -13.70 -18.98 0.50
CA ARG A 527 -14.19 -18.45 -0.79
C ARG A 527 -13.19 -18.62 -1.93
N ILE A 528 -11.93 -18.94 -1.63
CA ILE A 528 -10.89 -19.23 -2.63
C ILE A 528 -11.13 -20.65 -3.20
N PRO A 529 -10.97 -20.87 -4.52
CA PRO A 529 -11.21 -22.17 -5.14
C PRO A 529 -10.21 -23.24 -4.67
N ASP A 530 -10.68 -24.49 -4.61
CA ASP A 530 -9.83 -25.65 -4.30
C ASP A 530 -9.08 -26.19 -5.53
N THR A 531 -9.52 -25.83 -6.72
CA THR A 531 -8.91 -26.25 -7.99
C THR A 531 -8.20 -25.08 -8.64
N GLN A 532 -7.09 -25.35 -9.31
CA GLN A 532 -6.40 -24.33 -10.09
C GLN A 532 -7.34 -23.80 -11.19
N PRO A 533 -7.35 -22.46 -11.47
CA PRO A 533 -8.21 -21.89 -12.52
C PRO A 533 -7.98 -22.49 -13.91
N SER A 534 -6.79 -23.02 -14.16
CA SER A 534 -6.42 -23.70 -15.41
C SER A 534 -6.99 -25.11 -15.56
N SER A 535 -7.39 -25.76 -14.47
CA SER A 535 -7.91 -27.14 -14.46
C SER A 535 -9.43 -27.21 -14.54
N ALA A 536 -10.13 -26.08 -14.44
CA ALA A 536 -11.56 -26.03 -14.72
C ALA A 536 -11.79 -26.22 -16.22
N LYS A 537 -12.10 -27.44 -16.67
CA LYS A 537 -12.60 -27.68 -18.02
C LYS A 537 -13.89 -26.88 -18.24
N PRO A 538 -14.11 -26.34 -19.47
CA PRO A 538 -15.29 -25.56 -19.81
C PRO A 538 -16.59 -26.37 -19.61
#